data_32c6d2ebe0a3ef2d0e03a864cd9dc123
#
_entry.id   32c6d2ebe0a3ef2d0e03a864cd9dc123
#
_cell.length_a   1.000
_cell.length_b   1.000
_cell.length_c   1.000
_cell.angle_alpha   90.00
_cell.angle_beta   90.00
_cell.angle_gamma   90.00
#
_symmetry.space_group_name_H-M   'P 1'
#
loop_
_entity.id
_entity.type
_entity.pdbx_description
1 polymer ?
#
loop_
_entity_poly.entity_id
_entity_poly.type
_entity_poly.pdbx_seq_one_letter_code
_entity_poly.pdbx_strand_id
1 'polypeptide(L)'
;MFTKLLKSITSLTFIGSALFCANVGEIKAAESATFSDVPTSHWSYPAIKDLASKNVISGYGNGMFGFGDVATREQVAALIYRVLVPSKQGGTFSNDGARYVLKDGSTLSNPYRDIRSGATMFPEEVLTLTKLGVLKGDGNGAFKPKDSVSRAEMAQIIKNAFHVSAKQKHTFNDVPNGFWAEDAISAVQSNGIASGTGDGKFEPAKTVTREQYAQFLYNALKGENPAVAVQDTEDAALLTAFKDEVQKSINTYETTITLPYKTKNNNTDEVMNTLFNAYKEVASKNEYTNYNRSNVSYGLSGSPGNYTFKLKITYRETKEQTEYVMKQAKAIVSSIVQAGMDDHEKVKVIHDYVLKHVSYDTSYQAYTAYEALVNRSAVCQGYALLTYQLLKEAGIENHFVVGTGNGKPHAWNLVKIDNKWYHLDTTFDDPIPDKQGRVTYSYFNLSDEQIARNHEWNRGDYPQATTNYYSTLTNKIAAGGTKKPAYEQILKDTKLNYLGNEYIANNYNELKNKMQQRYSAKPEKIEILYKQSMNGAMQDVKKAIGEIRYPQGANRVSYKAEPYNAKEGYSLVTITFTY
;
A
#
# COMPACT_ATOMS: atom_id res chain seq x y z
N MET A 1 28.81 -32.26 3.09
CA MET A 1 28.92 -31.02 3.89
C MET A 1 28.00 -29.90 3.38
N PHE A 2 27.37 -30.08 2.22
CA PHE A 2 26.43 -29.15 1.62
C PHE A 2 24.97 -29.25 2.12
N THR A 3 24.63 -30.37 2.77
CA THR A 3 23.26 -30.69 3.19
C THR A 3 22.87 -30.10 4.57
N LYS A 4 23.80 -29.50 5.29
CA LYS A 4 23.50 -28.88 6.60
C LYS A 4 23.23 -27.37 6.55
N LEU A 5 23.56 -26.70 5.44
CA LEU A 5 23.32 -25.26 5.29
C LEU A 5 21.91 -24.91 4.75
N LEU A 6 21.27 -25.87 4.06
CA LEU A 6 19.90 -25.68 3.54
C LEU A 6 18.80 -25.89 4.62
N LYS A 7 19.13 -26.53 5.74
CA LYS A 7 18.15 -26.77 6.84
C LYS A 7 17.90 -25.54 7.72
N SER A 8 18.68 -24.48 7.58
CA SER A 8 18.57 -23.25 8.36
C SER A 8 17.68 -22.17 7.72
N ILE A 9 17.19 -22.38 6.49
CA ILE A 9 16.37 -21.39 5.75
C ILE A 9 14.87 -21.76 5.77
N THR A 10 14.51 -22.96 6.24
CA THR A 10 13.11 -23.45 6.20
C THR A 10 12.26 -23.09 7.42
N SER A 11 12.72 -22.23 8.31
CA SER A 11 11.87 -21.63 9.34
C SER A 11 11.91 -20.10 9.24
N LEU A 12 11.44 -19.53 8.12
CA LEU A 12 10.95 -18.17 8.14
C LEU A 12 9.60 -18.20 8.85
N THR A 13 9.64 -18.08 10.16
CA THR A 13 8.48 -17.73 10.95
C THR A 13 8.11 -16.31 10.55
N PHE A 14 7.12 -16.15 9.69
CA PHE A 14 6.44 -14.88 9.55
C PHE A 14 5.73 -14.62 10.87
N ILE A 15 6.41 -13.97 11.81
CA ILE A 15 5.75 -13.30 12.92
C ILE A 15 4.93 -12.20 12.27
N GLY A 16 3.62 -12.40 12.26
CA GLY A 16 2.67 -11.41 11.77
C GLY A 16 2.92 -10.09 12.47
N SER A 17 3.19 -9.09 11.65
CA SER A 17 2.99 -7.67 11.90
C SER A 17 3.25 -7.19 13.33
N ALA A 18 4.52 -7.11 13.70
CA ALA A 18 5.02 -6.06 14.58
C ALA A 18 6.55 -6.00 14.43
N LEU A 19 7.03 -4.85 14.05
CA LEU A 19 8.41 -4.43 13.85
C LEU A 19 9.07 -4.86 12.54
N PHE A 20 9.06 -3.92 11.59
CA PHE A 20 10.30 -3.36 11.03
C PHE A 20 9.95 -2.15 10.18
N CYS A 21 10.00 -0.97 10.77
CA CYS A 21 10.14 0.28 10.04
C CYS A 21 11.58 0.74 10.15
N ALA A 22 12.28 0.75 9.03
CA ALA A 22 13.53 1.45 8.94
C ALA A 22 13.49 2.42 7.76
N ASN A 23 13.69 3.68 8.08
CA ASN A 23 13.94 4.86 7.26
C ASN A 23 14.16 4.58 5.76
N VAL A 24 13.17 4.92 4.98
CA VAL A 24 13.35 5.18 3.54
C VAL A 24 13.44 6.69 3.39
N GLY A 25 14.58 7.16 2.87
CA GLY A 25 14.73 8.55 2.46
C GLY A 25 13.61 8.94 1.48
N GLU A 26 13.22 10.19 1.51
CA GLU A 26 12.16 10.81 0.73
C GLU A 26 12.11 10.29 -0.71
N ILE A 27 11.14 9.44 -1.01
CA ILE A 27 10.71 9.19 -2.39
C ILE A 27 9.50 10.11 -2.59
N LYS A 28 9.69 11.19 -3.34
CA LYS A 28 8.59 12.02 -3.84
C LYS A 28 7.54 11.14 -4.49
N ALA A 29 6.29 11.33 -4.08
CA ALA A 29 5.13 10.68 -4.63
C ALA A 29 5.17 10.66 -6.16
N ALA A 30 4.96 9.49 -6.75
CA ALA A 30 4.71 9.38 -8.18
C ALA A 30 3.36 10.07 -8.45
N GLU A 31 3.42 11.25 -9.05
CA GLU A 31 2.30 11.80 -9.82
C GLU A 31 1.80 10.72 -10.78
N SER A 32 0.50 10.69 -11.06
CA SER A 32 -0.17 9.70 -11.93
C SER A 32 0.77 9.21 -13.03
N ALA A 33 0.98 7.90 -13.13
CA ALA A 33 2.06 7.21 -13.85
C ALA A 33 2.15 7.50 -15.36
N THR A 34 2.19 8.76 -15.73
CA THR A 34 2.44 9.27 -17.07
C THR A 34 3.76 10.03 -17.06
N PHE A 35 4.77 9.43 -17.63
CA PHE A 35 6.04 10.09 -17.85
C PHE A 35 5.94 10.97 -19.09
N SER A 36 6.44 12.21 -18.99
CA SER A 36 6.32 13.21 -20.06
C SER A 36 7.12 12.87 -21.33
N ASP A 37 8.14 12.04 -21.19
CA ASP A 37 9.02 11.59 -22.28
C ASP A 37 8.60 10.28 -22.94
N VAL A 38 7.51 9.63 -22.48
CA VAL A 38 7.01 8.38 -23.07
C VAL A 38 5.81 8.67 -23.98
N PRO A 39 5.94 8.52 -25.31
CA PRO A 39 4.83 8.74 -26.22
C PRO A 39 3.69 7.76 -25.95
N THR A 40 2.47 8.26 -25.79
CA THR A 40 1.28 7.43 -25.48
C THR A 40 0.93 6.43 -26.58
N SER A 41 1.35 6.68 -27.81
CA SER A 41 1.21 5.78 -28.97
C SER A 41 2.30 4.74 -29.07
N HIS A 42 3.35 4.82 -28.23
CA HIS A 42 4.46 3.86 -28.32
C HIS A 42 4.06 2.50 -27.76
N TRP A 43 4.52 1.43 -28.39
CA TRP A 43 4.19 0.04 -28.02
C TRP A 43 4.50 -0.31 -26.57
N SER A 44 5.49 0.32 -25.94
CA SER A 44 5.88 0.09 -24.55
C SER A 44 5.08 0.91 -23.54
N TYR A 45 4.26 1.88 -23.98
CA TYR A 45 3.50 2.75 -23.09
C TYR A 45 2.61 1.97 -22.10
N PRO A 46 1.83 0.95 -22.54
CA PRO A 46 1.01 0.16 -21.60
C PRO A 46 1.86 -0.57 -20.55
N ALA A 47 3.02 -1.11 -20.94
CA ALA A 47 3.93 -1.79 -20.04
C ALA A 47 4.53 -0.83 -18.99
N ILE A 48 5.03 0.32 -19.43
CA ILE A 48 5.59 1.34 -18.56
C ILE A 48 4.54 1.85 -17.58
N LYS A 49 3.32 2.15 -18.06
CA LYS A 49 2.21 2.62 -17.23
C LYS A 49 1.80 1.59 -16.17
N ASP A 50 1.67 0.33 -16.55
CA ASP A 50 1.29 -0.74 -15.62
C ASP A 50 2.36 -0.97 -14.54
N LEU A 51 3.64 -1.10 -14.95
CA LEU A 51 4.74 -1.30 -14.01
C LEU A 51 4.99 -0.09 -13.11
N ALA A 52 4.74 1.13 -13.60
CA ALA A 52 4.83 2.34 -12.79
C ALA A 52 3.68 2.42 -11.78
N SER A 53 2.45 2.06 -12.16
CA SER A 53 1.30 2.02 -11.24
C SER A 53 1.49 1.00 -10.11
N LYS A 54 2.28 -0.04 -10.35
CA LYS A 54 2.68 -1.07 -9.37
C LYS A 54 3.97 -0.74 -8.60
N ASN A 55 4.51 0.46 -8.78
CA ASN A 55 5.79 0.90 -8.19
C ASN A 55 6.99 -0.02 -8.52
N VAL A 56 6.89 -0.84 -9.56
CA VAL A 56 8.00 -1.68 -10.04
C VAL A 56 9.03 -0.80 -10.74
N ILE A 57 8.58 0.13 -11.57
CA ILE A 57 9.47 1.10 -12.20
C ILE A 57 9.19 2.52 -11.73
N SER A 58 10.24 3.32 -11.64
CA SER A 58 10.20 4.75 -11.36
C SER A 58 10.99 5.52 -12.42
N GLY A 59 10.60 6.76 -12.68
CA GLY A 59 11.39 7.69 -13.49
C GLY A 59 12.57 8.28 -12.72
N TYR A 60 13.15 9.32 -13.28
CA TYR A 60 14.30 10.04 -12.71
C TYR A 60 13.91 11.07 -11.62
N GLY A 61 12.64 11.10 -11.20
CA GLY A 61 12.16 12.03 -10.16
C GLY A 61 11.76 13.41 -10.67
N ASN A 62 11.90 13.67 -11.98
CA ASN A 62 11.55 14.93 -12.65
C ASN A 62 10.36 14.78 -13.64
N GLY A 63 9.55 13.75 -13.48
CA GLY A 63 8.44 13.42 -14.40
C GLY A 63 8.87 12.72 -15.69
N MET A 64 10.15 12.37 -15.84
CA MET A 64 10.69 11.64 -16.99
C MET A 64 11.00 10.19 -16.63
N PHE A 65 10.70 9.28 -17.56
CA PHE A 65 11.05 7.86 -17.46
C PHE A 65 12.51 7.59 -17.84
N GLY A 66 13.09 8.37 -18.72
CA GLY A 66 14.34 8.11 -19.40
C GLY A 66 14.12 7.24 -20.65
N PHE A 67 13.10 7.60 -21.44
CA PHE A 67 12.76 6.93 -22.68
C PHE A 67 13.91 7.03 -23.69
N GLY A 68 14.30 5.88 -24.25
CA GLY A 68 15.46 5.77 -25.15
C GLY A 68 16.80 5.58 -24.45
N ASP A 69 16.90 5.81 -23.15
CA ASP A 69 18.14 5.61 -22.40
C ASP A 69 18.48 4.12 -22.29
N VAL A 70 19.76 3.80 -22.31
CA VAL A 70 20.26 2.43 -22.13
C VAL A 70 20.14 2.01 -20.66
N ALA A 71 19.62 0.81 -20.40
CA ALA A 71 19.50 0.27 -19.06
C ALA A 71 20.86 -0.24 -18.55
N THR A 72 21.26 0.18 -17.33
CA THR A 72 22.45 -0.31 -16.66
C THR A 72 22.18 -1.56 -15.83
N ARG A 73 23.24 -2.35 -15.55
CA ARG A 73 23.14 -3.61 -14.80
C ARG A 73 22.58 -3.39 -13.38
N GLU A 74 22.95 -2.30 -12.70
CA GLU A 74 22.40 -1.98 -11.39
C GLU A 74 20.92 -1.54 -11.45
N GLN A 75 20.49 -0.86 -12.53
CA GLN A 75 19.10 -0.49 -12.71
C GLN A 75 18.23 -1.73 -12.97
N VAL A 76 18.73 -2.66 -13.79
CA VAL A 76 18.08 -3.95 -14.01
C VAL A 76 17.96 -4.73 -12.69
N ALA A 77 19.04 -4.76 -11.89
CA ALA A 77 19.00 -5.38 -10.56
C ALA A 77 17.91 -4.77 -9.67
N ALA A 78 17.84 -3.44 -9.60
CA ALA A 78 16.86 -2.74 -8.76
C ALA A 78 15.41 -3.09 -9.11
N LEU A 79 15.13 -3.25 -10.40
CA LEU A 79 13.77 -3.50 -10.87
C LEU A 79 13.35 -4.97 -10.69
N ILE A 80 14.24 -5.93 -11.01
CA ILE A 80 14.00 -7.35 -10.73
C ILE A 80 13.84 -7.58 -9.22
N TYR A 81 14.66 -6.91 -8.40
CA TYR A 81 14.55 -6.99 -6.94
C TYR A 81 13.17 -6.56 -6.44
N ARG A 82 12.64 -5.42 -6.92
CA ARG A 82 11.30 -4.92 -6.53
C ARG A 82 10.17 -5.89 -6.85
N VAL A 83 10.36 -6.70 -7.88
CA VAL A 83 9.38 -7.75 -8.25
C VAL A 83 9.50 -8.98 -7.36
N LEU A 84 10.74 -9.42 -7.08
CA LEU A 84 10.98 -10.70 -6.41
C LEU A 84 11.06 -10.60 -4.88
N VAL A 85 11.38 -9.41 -4.35
CA VAL A 85 11.63 -9.21 -2.92
C VAL A 85 10.62 -8.21 -2.34
N PRO A 86 9.78 -8.64 -1.37
CA PRO A 86 8.66 -7.83 -0.87
C PRO A 86 9.05 -6.50 -0.23
N SER A 87 10.26 -6.41 0.34
CA SER A 87 10.71 -5.19 1.01
C SER A 87 12.24 -5.08 1.02
N LYS A 88 12.73 -3.86 0.79
CA LYS A 88 14.14 -3.52 0.94
C LYS A 88 14.45 -3.21 2.41
N GLN A 89 15.50 -3.78 2.95
CA GLN A 89 15.90 -3.59 4.35
C GLN A 89 16.90 -2.44 4.54
N GLY A 90 17.76 -2.22 3.57
CA GLY A 90 18.90 -1.34 3.70
C GLY A 90 20.01 -1.96 4.57
N GLY A 91 21.19 -1.41 4.49
CA GLY A 91 22.34 -1.93 5.23
C GLY A 91 23.62 -1.15 4.97
N THR A 92 24.75 -1.69 5.44
CA THR A 92 26.08 -1.11 5.29
C THR A 92 27.12 -2.18 4.98
N PHE A 93 28.20 -1.81 4.28
CA PHE A 93 29.30 -2.72 4.05
C PHE A 93 30.11 -2.95 5.34
N SER A 94 30.61 -4.18 5.52
CA SER A 94 31.66 -4.47 6.49
C SER A 94 32.95 -3.72 6.16
N ASN A 95 33.82 -3.51 7.14
CA ASN A 95 35.05 -2.73 6.95
C ASN A 95 35.95 -3.27 5.83
N ASP A 96 35.97 -4.57 5.60
CA ASP A 96 36.67 -5.24 4.51
C ASP A 96 35.94 -5.24 3.18
N GLY A 97 34.67 -4.79 3.18
CA GLY A 97 33.79 -4.80 2.01
C GLY A 97 33.36 -6.18 1.54
N ALA A 98 33.72 -7.25 2.25
CA ALA A 98 33.41 -8.62 1.88
C ALA A 98 31.95 -9.01 2.15
N ARG A 99 31.24 -8.24 2.95
CA ARG A 99 29.84 -8.47 3.33
C ARG A 99 29.05 -7.17 3.30
N TYR A 100 27.76 -7.29 3.04
CA TYR A 100 26.78 -6.23 3.25
C TYR A 100 25.88 -6.65 4.41
N VAL A 101 25.91 -5.89 5.50
CA VAL A 101 25.16 -6.16 6.74
C VAL A 101 23.83 -5.44 6.65
N LEU A 102 22.75 -6.19 6.62
CA LEU A 102 21.38 -5.69 6.59
C LEU A 102 20.98 -5.16 7.97
N LYS A 103 19.94 -4.34 8.02
CA LYS A 103 19.47 -3.74 9.28
C LYS A 103 18.96 -4.73 10.31
N ASP A 104 18.48 -5.92 9.88
CA ASP A 104 18.10 -7.01 10.76
C ASP A 104 19.30 -7.82 11.31
N GLY A 105 20.52 -7.42 10.98
CA GLY A 105 21.76 -8.07 11.37
C GLY A 105 22.18 -9.25 10.47
N SER A 106 21.35 -9.66 9.53
CA SER A 106 21.71 -10.67 8.54
C SER A 106 22.76 -10.14 7.55
N THR A 107 23.47 -11.02 6.86
CA THR A 107 24.54 -10.62 5.96
C THR A 107 24.41 -11.22 4.56
N LEU A 108 24.75 -10.41 3.56
CA LEU A 108 24.93 -10.81 2.18
C LEU A 108 26.44 -10.87 1.88
N SER A 109 26.92 -11.98 1.34
CA SER A 109 28.29 -12.12 0.86
C SER A 109 28.48 -11.23 -0.37
N ASN A 110 29.58 -10.52 -0.43
CA ASN A 110 29.93 -9.70 -1.58
C ASN A 110 31.11 -10.34 -2.34
N PRO A 111 30.86 -11.04 -3.44
CA PRO A 111 31.91 -11.64 -4.25
C PRO A 111 32.56 -10.64 -5.23
N TYR A 112 32.11 -9.39 -5.27
CA TYR A 112 32.52 -8.41 -6.28
C TYR A 112 33.42 -7.34 -5.70
N ARG A 113 34.54 -7.07 -6.41
CA ARG A 113 35.50 -6.03 -6.01
C ARG A 113 34.99 -4.60 -6.27
N ASP A 114 34.02 -4.44 -7.16
CA ASP A 114 33.45 -3.16 -7.60
C ASP A 114 32.06 -2.86 -7.01
N ILE A 115 31.53 -3.72 -6.15
CA ILE A 115 30.32 -3.45 -5.35
C ILE A 115 30.78 -3.03 -3.94
N ARG A 116 30.89 -1.71 -3.74
CA ARG A 116 31.38 -1.09 -2.50
C ARG A 116 30.57 0.17 -2.18
N SER A 117 30.78 0.73 -1.00
CA SER A 117 30.16 2.00 -0.60
C SER A 117 30.40 3.09 -1.65
N GLY A 118 29.32 3.70 -2.15
CA GLY A 118 29.36 4.75 -3.17
C GLY A 118 29.54 4.27 -4.62
N ALA A 119 29.85 3.01 -4.88
CA ALA A 119 30.05 2.49 -6.24
C ALA A 119 28.72 2.16 -6.94
N THR A 120 27.68 1.84 -6.18
CA THR A 120 26.34 1.56 -6.66
C THR A 120 25.29 2.11 -5.70
N MET A 121 24.15 2.52 -6.23
CA MET A 121 22.97 2.90 -5.43
C MET A 121 22.17 1.68 -4.95
N PHE A 122 22.48 0.48 -5.45
CA PHE A 122 21.67 -0.73 -5.31
C PHE A 122 22.48 -1.95 -4.80
N PRO A 123 23.30 -1.80 -3.73
CA PRO A 123 24.15 -2.90 -3.26
C PRO A 123 23.33 -4.09 -2.73
N GLU A 124 22.26 -3.86 -2.00
CA GLU A 124 21.40 -4.91 -1.48
C GLU A 124 20.74 -5.70 -2.62
N GLU A 125 20.23 -5.00 -3.62
CA GLU A 125 19.58 -5.56 -4.77
C GLU A 125 20.52 -6.47 -5.57
N VAL A 126 21.72 -5.97 -5.86
CA VAL A 126 22.76 -6.73 -6.60
C VAL A 126 23.15 -7.98 -5.83
N LEU A 127 23.46 -7.84 -4.53
CA LEU A 127 23.97 -8.95 -3.73
C LEU A 127 22.88 -9.98 -3.40
N THR A 128 21.65 -9.55 -3.18
CA THR A 128 20.51 -10.46 -2.99
C THR A 128 20.23 -11.27 -4.25
N LEU A 129 20.17 -10.61 -5.41
CA LEU A 129 19.92 -11.31 -6.67
C LEU A 129 21.10 -12.20 -7.09
N THR A 130 22.32 -11.85 -6.69
CA THR A 130 23.48 -12.74 -6.83
C THR A 130 23.34 -13.98 -5.97
N LYS A 131 22.95 -13.82 -4.70
CA LYS A 131 22.69 -14.95 -3.79
C LYS A 131 21.57 -15.86 -4.30
N LEU A 132 20.54 -15.29 -4.94
CA LEU A 132 19.44 -16.04 -5.57
C LEU A 132 19.82 -16.67 -6.93
N GLY A 133 21.03 -16.45 -7.44
CA GLY A 133 21.46 -16.98 -8.73
C GLY A 133 20.87 -16.26 -9.95
N VAL A 134 20.12 -15.19 -9.74
CA VAL A 134 19.49 -14.39 -10.81
C VAL A 134 20.52 -13.60 -11.59
N LEU A 135 21.46 -12.97 -10.88
CA LEU A 135 22.55 -12.16 -11.43
C LEU A 135 23.91 -12.82 -11.20
N LYS A 136 24.81 -12.61 -12.15
CA LYS A 136 26.22 -13.03 -12.06
C LYS A 136 27.14 -11.86 -12.46
N GLY A 137 28.35 -11.86 -11.94
CA GLY A 137 29.43 -10.98 -12.41
C GLY A 137 30.06 -11.46 -13.71
N ASP A 138 31.17 -10.82 -14.06
CA ASP A 138 31.93 -11.07 -15.30
C ASP A 138 32.84 -12.32 -15.25
N GLY A 139 32.78 -13.09 -14.19
CA GLY A 139 33.65 -14.25 -13.97
C GLY A 139 35.04 -13.89 -13.40
N ASN A 140 35.43 -12.61 -13.42
CA ASN A 140 36.72 -12.11 -12.94
C ASN A 140 36.58 -11.28 -11.63
N GLY A 141 35.47 -11.49 -10.88
CA GLY A 141 35.22 -10.83 -9.61
C GLY A 141 34.73 -9.38 -9.72
N ALA A 142 34.19 -8.96 -10.87
CA ALA A 142 33.50 -7.68 -11.01
C ALA A 142 32.03 -7.87 -11.42
N PHE A 143 31.15 -7.02 -10.92
CA PHE A 143 29.74 -6.95 -11.30
C PHE A 143 29.49 -5.97 -12.43
N LYS A 144 30.24 -4.88 -12.48
CA LYS A 144 30.14 -3.78 -13.46
C LYS A 144 28.76 -3.08 -13.40
N PRO A 145 28.40 -2.45 -12.28
CA PRO A 145 27.06 -1.93 -12.05
C PRO A 145 26.61 -0.88 -13.06
N LYS A 146 27.53 -0.11 -13.61
CA LYS A 146 27.24 0.98 -14.56
C LYS A 146 27.26 0.57 -16.03
N ASP A 147 27.74 -0.64 -16.33
CA ASP A 147 27.73 -1.14 -17.71
C ASP A 147 26.31 -1.38 -18.18
N SER A 148 26.09 -1.24 -19.48
CA SER A 148 24.82 -1.54 -20.12
C SER A 148 24.54 -3.06 -20.19
N VAL A 149 23.26 -3.43 -20.25
CA VAL A 149 22.82 -4.82 -20.40
C VAL A 149 22.51 -5.11 -21.86
N SER A 150 23.06 -6.18 -22.39
CA SER A 150 22.71 -6.68 -23.72
C SER A 150 21.37 -7.45 -23.71
N ARG A 151 20.76 -7.62 -24.89
CA ARG A 151 19.53 -8.39 -25.03
C ARG A 151 19.70 -9.86 -24.63
N ALA A 152 20.87 -10.45 -24.91
CA ALA A 152 21.20 -11.81 -24.47
C ALA A 152 21.29 -11.91 -22.92
N GLU A 153 21.96 -10.95 -22.29
CA GLU A 153 22.02 -10.88 -20.81
C GLU A 153 20.64 -10.67 -20.20
N MET A 154 19.82 -9.80 -20.81
CA MET A 154 18.45 -9.60 -20.35
C MET A 154 17.62 -10.88 -20.44
N ALA A 155 17.72 -11.64 -21.54
CA ALA A 155 17.05 -12.92 -21.67
C ALA A 155 17.48 -13.90 -20.57
N GLN A 156 18.79 -13.94 -20.26
CA GLN A 156 19.32 -14.79 -19.19
C GLN A 156 18.85 -14.35 -17.80
N ILE A 157 18.80 -13.05 -17.54
CA ILE A 157 18.32 -12.50 -16.27
C ILE A 157 16.83 -12.85 -16.09
N ILE A 158 16.00 -12.62 -17.11
CA ILE A 158 14.57 -12.95 -17.08
C ILE A 158 14.36 -14.46 -16.87
N LYS A 159 15.09 -15.31 -17.62
CA LYS A 159 15.03 -16.75 -17.44
C LYS A 159 15.32 -17.16 -16.01
N ASN A 160 16.38 -16.61 -15.41
CA ASN A 160 16.78 -16.96 -14.04
C ASN A 160 15.80 -16.39 -12.99
N ALA A 161 15.34 -15.14 -13.18
CA ALA A 161 14.45 -14.45 -12.23
C ALA A 161 13.07 -15.09 -12.16
N PHE A 162 12.55 -15.54 -13.29
CA PHE A 162 11.18 -16.07 -13.41
C PHE A 162 11.14 -17.56 -13.71
N HIS A 163 12.29 -18.26 -13.60
CA HIS A 163 12.44 -19.70 -13.84
C HIS A 163 11.82 -20.18 -15.17
N VAL A 164 11.90 -19.35 -16.20
CA VAL A 164 11.28 -19.63 -17.50
C VAL A 164 12.08 -20.68 -18.26
N SER A 165 11.41 -21.76 -18.66
CA SER A 165 12.01 -22.82 -19.47
C SER A 165 11.60 -22.70 -20.95
N ALA A 166 12.51 -23.08 -21.85
CA ALA A 166 12.20 -23.09 -23.29
C ALA A 166 11.19 -24.20 -23.61
N LYS A 167 10.07 -23.82 -24.24
CA LYS A 167 9.07 -24.78 -24.77
C LYS A 167 9.48 -25.32 -26.15
N GLN A 168 10.25 -24.53 -26.87
CA GLN A 168 10.82 -24.87 -28.16
C GLN A 168 12.08 -24.04 -28.43
N LYS A 169 12.91 -24.47 -29.35
CA LYS A 169 14.09 -23.74 -29.79
C LYS A 169 13.69 -22.42 -30.46
N HIS A 170 14.53 -21.38 -30.28
CA HIS A 170 14.33 -20.10 -30.96
C HIS A 170 14.41 -20.23 -32.52
N THR A 171 13.80 -19.25 -33.17
CA THR A 171 13.76 -19.19 -34.65
C THR A 171 14.67 -18.10 -35.25
N PHE A 172 15.53 -17.49 -34.42
CA PHE A 172 16.37 -16.37 -34.85
C PHE A 172 17.60 -16.84 -35.63
N ASN A 173 17.88 -16.17 -36.75
CA ASN A 173 18.98 -16.53 -37.69
C ASN A 173 20.34 -15.95 -37.25
N ASP A 174 20.37 -15.01 -36.30
CA ASP A 174 21.56 -14.36 -35.75
C ASP A 174 21.99 -14.92 -34.39
N VAL A 175 21.34 -15.98 -33.91
CA VAL A 175 21.71 -16.71 -32.69
C VAL A 175 22.23 -18.10 -33.11
N PRO A 176 23.55 -18.30 -33.11
CA PRO A 176 24.11 -19.59 -33.55
C PRO A 176 23.86 -20.70 -32.52
N ASN A 177 23.85 -21.95 -33.01
CA ASN A 177 23.78 -23.11 -32.13
C ASN A 177 24.97 -23.11 -31.16
N GLY A 178 24.70 -23.37 -29.88
CA GLY A 178 25.73 -23.36 -28.86
C GLY A 178 26.09 -21.95 -28.33
N PHE A 179 25.36 -20.93 -28.77
CA PHE A 179 25.53 -19.59 -28.18
C PHE A 179 25.23 -19.64 -26.69
N TRP A 180 26.02 -18.97 -25.88
CA TRP A 180 25.94 -19.05 -24.41
C TRP A 180 24.55 -18.74 -23.82
N ALA A 181 23.76 -17.91 -24.50
CA ALA A 181 22.41 -17.54 -24.10
C ALA A 181 21.32 -18.20 -24.96
N GLU A 182 21.64 -19.18 -25.82
CA GLU A 182 20.70 -19.84 -26.74
C GLU A 182 19.45 -20.34 -25.99
N ASP A 183 19.65 -21.03 -24.87
CA ASP A 183 18.56 -21.57 -24.06
C ASP A 183 17.69 -20.47 -23.43
N ALA A 184 18.30 -19.38 -22.97
CA ALA A 184 17.58 -18.23 -22.43
C ALA A 184 16.79 -17.49 -23.53
N ILE A 185 17.37 -17.31 -24.70
CA ILE A 185 16.70 -16.70 -25.85
C ILE A 185 15.51 -17.57 -26.30
N SER A 186 15.71 -18.89 -26.35
CA SER A 186 14.64 -19.85 -26.64
C SER A 186 13.52 -19.78 -25.59
N ALA A 187 13.87 -19.64 -24.30
CA ALA A 187 12.92 -19.53 -23.23
C ALA A 187 12.08 -18.25 -23.35
N VAL A 188 12.70 -17.08 -23.53
CA VAL A 188 11.95 -15.82 -23.62
C VAL A 188 11.13 -15.72 -24.91
N GLN A 189 11.59 -16.26 -26.02
CA GLN A 189 10.80 -16.30 -27.28
C GLN A 189 9.61 -17.24 -27.15
N SER A 190 9.83 -18.48 -26.74
CA SER A 190 8.79 -19.51 -26.72
C SER A 190 7.70 -19.28 -25.68
N ASN A 191 7.95 -18.38 -24.73
CA ASN A 191 6.98 -17.93 -23.73
C ASN A 191 6.39 -16.54 -24.05
N GLY A 192 6.67 -15.97 -25.21
CA GLY A 192 6.11 -14.67 -25.63
C GLY A 192 6.63 -13.47 -24.84
N ILE A 193 7.73 -13.64 -24.07
CA ILE A 193 8.32 -12.58 -23.25
C ILE A 193 9.08 -11.58 -24.12
N ALA A 194 9.83 -12.09 -25.11
CA ALA A 194 10.55 -11.27 -26.06
C ALA A 194 10.33 -11.77 -27.48
N SER A 195 10.09 -10.83 -28.39
CA SER A 195 10.13 -11.03 -29.83
C SER A 195 11.48 -10.55 -30.40
N GLY A 196 11.75 -10.90 -31.64
CA GLY A 196 12.91 -10.35 -32.34
C GLY A 196 12.78 -8.86 -32.66
N THR A 197 13.81 -8.32 -33.29
CA THR A 197 13.88 -6.92 -33.72
C THR A 197 13.40 -6.70 -35.15
N GLY A 198 12.97 -7.74 -35.82
CA GLY A 198 12.62 -7.81 -37.22
C GLY A 198 13.55 -8.73 -38.02
N ASP A 199 13.20 -9.05 -39.24
CA ASP A 199 14.00 -9.86 -40.20
C ASP A 199 14.54 -11.19 -39.65
N GLY A 200 13.81 -11.79 -38.69
CA GLY A 200 14.22 -13.04 -38.05
C GLY A 200 15.43 -12.91 -37.11
N LYS A 201 15.73 -11.71 -36.61
CA LYS A 201 16.87 -11.42 -35.74
C LYS A 201 16.45 -11.19 -34.30
N PHE A 202 17.31 -11.61 -33.36
CA PHE A 202 17.21 -11.30 -31.94
C PHE A 202 18.12 -10.13 -31.55
N GLU A 203 19.23 -9.93 -32.24
CA GLU A 203 20.29 -8.95 -31.93
C GLU A 203 20.87 -9.13 -30.51
N PRO A 204 21.47 -10.31 -30.21
CA PRO A 204 21.84 -10.69 -28.83
C PRO A 204 22.85 -9.76 -28.18
N ALA A 205 23.75 -9.15 -28.97
CA ALA A 205 24.76 -8.21 -28.45
C ALA A 205 24.28 -6.76 -28.29
N LYS A 206 23.11 -6.42 -28.86
CA LYS A 206 22.56 -5.07 -28.79
C LYS A 206 22.15 -4.71 -27.36
N THR A 207 22.48 -3.51 -26.91
CA THR A 207 22.08 -3.02 -25.59
C THR A 207 20.56 -2.80 -25.49
N VAL A 208 20.01 -3.04 -24.32
CA VAL A 208 18.58 -2.88 -24.02
C VAL A 208 18.32 -1.46 -23.55
N THR A 209 17.33 -0.79 -24.14
CA THR A 209 16.84 0.48 -23.64
C THR A 209 15.86 0.28 -22.49
N ARG A 210 15.58 1.34 -21.70
CA ARG A 210 14.71 1.28 -20.54
C ARG A 210 13.29 0.85 -20.89
N GLU A 211 12.74 1.31 -22.01
CA GLU A 211 11.41 0.91 -22.49
C GLU A 211 11.37 -0.54 -22.98
N GLN A 212 12.45 -1.02 -23.62
CA GLN A 212 12.56 -2.44 -24.01
C GLN A 212 12.62 -3.33 -22.76
N TYR A 213 13.40 -2.91 -21.78
CA TYR A 213 13.48 -3.62 -20.52
C TYR A 213 12.13 -3.66 -19.78
N ALA A 214 11.43 -2.54 -19.71
CA ALA A 214 10.09 -2.51 -19.12
C ALA A 214 9.14 -3.49 -19.83
N GLN A 215 9.23 -3.59 -21.16
CA GLN A 215 8.42 -4.54 -21.91
C GLN A 215 8.79 -6.01 -21.64
N PHE A 216 10.09 -6.34 -21.57
CA PHE A 216 10.53 -7.69 -21.19
C PHE A 216 9.96 -8.09 -19.82
N LEU A 217 10.11 -7.20 -18.84
CA LEU A 217 9.62 -7.43 -17.49
C LEU A 217 8.10 -7.55 -17.43
N TYR A 218 7.39 -6.65 -18.11
CA TYR A 218 5.93 -6.69 -18.21
C TYR A 218 5.42 -7.98 -18.84
N ASN A 219 6.04 -8.43 -19.93
CA ASN A 219 5.66 -9.68 -20.58
C ASN A 219 5.99 -10.90 -19.72
N ALA A 220 7.12 -10.87 -18.99
CA ALA A 220 7.46 -11.91 -18.03
C ALA A 220 6.42 -12.00 -16.93
N LEU A 221 6.01 -10.87 -16.36
CA LEU A 221 4.98 -10.80 -15.31
C LEU A 221 3.58 -11.17 -15.84
N LYS A 222 3.26 -10.85 -17.10
CA LYS A 222 2.03 -11.34 -17.75
C LYS A 222 2.10 -12.82 -18.07
N GLY A 223 3.28 -13.32 -18.37
CA GLY A 223 3.54 -14.75 -18.57
C GLY A 223 3.51 -15.52 -17.24
N GLU A 224 3.79 -14.84 -16.09
CA GLU A 224 3.60 -15.38 -14.74
C GLU A 224 2.16 -15.21 -14.23
N ASN A 225 1.34 -14.44 -14.94
CA ASN A 225 -0.09 -14.64 -14.98
C ASN A 225 -0.42 -15.31 -16.34
N PRO A 226 0.13 -16.44 -16.68
CA PRO A 226 -0.52 -17.29 -17.62
C PRO A 226 -1.80 -17.67 -16.85
N ALA A 227 -2.90 -17.50 -17.41
CA ALA A 227 -3.68 -18.70 -17.63
C ALA A 227 -2.63 -19.79 -17.91
N VAL A 228 -2.27 -20.57 -16.89
CA VAL A 228 -1.26 -21.65 -16.91
C VAL A 228 -1.23 -22.20 -18.32
N ALA A 229 -0.15 -21.91 -19.07
CA ALA A 229 0.01 -22.53 -20.37
C ALA A 229 0.05 -24.02 -20.05
N VAL A 230 -1.10 -24.66 -20.30
CA VAL A 230 -1.32 -26.10 -20.30
C VAL A 230 -0.12 -26.89 -19.73
N GLN A 231 0.18 -26.62 -18.49
CA GLN A 231 0.88 -27.56 -17.65
C GLN A 231 -0.24 -28.46 -17.18
N ASP A 232 -0.29 -29.65 -17.69
CA ASP A 232 -1.20 -30.75 -17.43
C ASP A 232 -2.54 -30.29 -16.79
N THR A 233 -3.66 -30.45 -17.48
CA THR A 233 -5.00 -30.16 -16.94
C THR A 233 -5.22 -30.78 -15.56
N GLU A 234 -4.43 -31.80 -15.22
CA GLU A 234 -4.36 -32.49 -13.94
C GLU A 234 -3.73 -31.60 -12.82
N ASP A 235 -2.58 -30.97 -13.03
CA ASP A 235 -1.95 -30.10 -12.01
C ASP A 235 -2.77 -28.81 -11.75
N ALA A 236 -3.43 -28.27 -12.78
CA ALA A 236 -4.33 -27.12 -12.62
C ALA A 236 -5.58 -27.48 -11.81
N ALA A 237 -6.17 -28.66 -12.06
CA ALA A 237 -7.29 -29.17 -11.28
C ALA A 237 -6.90 -29.45 -9.83
N LEU A 238 -5.71 -30.02 -9.59
CA LEU A 238 -5.17 -30.27 -8.25
C LEU A 238 -4.93 -28.98 -7.47
N LEU A 239 -4.40 -27.93 -8.12
CA LEU A 239 -4.21 -26.63 -7.49
C LEU A 239 -5.55 -25.95 -7.15
N THR A 240 -6.55 -26.11 -8.02
CA THR A 240 -7.91 -25.63 -7.75
C THR A 240 -8.53 -26.36 -6.55
N ALA A 241 -8.46 -27.70 -6.52
CA ALA A 241 -8.94 -28.50 -5.38
C ALA A 241 -8.18 -28.14 -4.07
N PHE A 242 -6.88 -27.88 -4.15
CA PHE A 242 -6.11 -27.37 -3.01
C PHE A 242 -6.63 -26.02 -2.51
N LYS A 243 -6.88 -25.07 -3.40
CA LYS A 243 -7.45 -23.76 -3.05
C LYS A 243 -8.83 -23.90 -2.40
N ASP A 244 -9.67 -24.79 -2.89
CA ASP A 244 -11.02 -25.03 -2.36
C ASP A 244 -10.95 -25.61 -0.94
N GLU A 245 -10.07 -26.58 -0.67
CA GLU A 245 -9.89 -27.13 0.68
C GLU A 245 -9.28 -26.10 1.64
N VAL A 246 -8.34 -25.28 1.19
CA VAL A 246 -7.81 -24.16 1.98
C VAL A 246 -8.92 -23.16 2.31
N GLN A 247 -9.77 -22.79 1.34
CA GLN A 247 -10.88 -21.89 1.56
C GLN A 247 -11.88 -22.44 2.58
N LYS A 248 -12.22 -23.72 2.47
CA LYS A 248 -13.12 -24.41 3.41
C LYS A 248 -12.52 -24.39 4.83
N SER A 249 -11.25 -24.77 4.97
CA SER A 249 -10.55 -24.79 6.27
C SER A 249 -10.45 -23.39 6.90
N ILE A 250 -10.18 -22.32 6.10
CA ILE A 250 -10.21 -20.95 6.58
C ILE A 250 -11.60 -20.55 7.06
N ASN A 251 -12.65 -20.92 6.32
CA ASN A 251 -14.03 -20.61 6.66
C ASN A 251 -14.51 -21.35 7.93
N THR A 252 -13.92 -22.48 8.24
CA THR A 252 -14.20 -23.25 9.47
C THR A 252 -13.27 -22.94 10.62
N TYR A 253 -12.32 -22.00 10.44
CA TYR A 253 -11.33 -21.60 11.45
C TYR A 253 -10.41 -22.74 11.88
N GLU A 254 -10.07 -23.66 10.98
CA GLU A 254 -9.11 -24.71 11.27
C GLU A 254 -7.73 -24.11 11.56
N THR A 255 -7.17 -24.49 12.71
CA THR A 255 -5.85 -24.01 13.15
C THR A 255 -4.70 -24.80 12.55
N THR A 256 -4.96 -26.01 12.04
CA THR A 256 -3.97 -26.85 11.38
C THR A 256 -4.60 -27.51 10.16
N ILE A 257 -4.11 -27.14 8.99
CA ILE A 257 -4.55 -27.65 7.70
C ILE A 257 -3.44 -28.57 7.19
N THR A 258 -3.78 -29.81 6.84
CA THR A 258 -2.82 -30.77 6.30
C THR A 258 -3.39 -31.35 5.02
N LEU A 259 -2.82 -30.98 3.88
CA LEU A 259 -3.33 -31.34 2.56
C LEU A 259 -2.28 -32.15 1.78
N PRO A 260 -2.62 -33.34 1.27
CA PRO A 260 -1.81 -34.04 0.31
C PRO A 260 -1.80 -33.30 -1.03
N TYR A 261 -0.65 -33.27 -1.68
CA TYR A 261 -0.50 -32.69 -3.01
C TYR A 261 0.38 -33.59 -3.89
N LYS A 262 -0.20 -34.16 -4.91
CA LYS A 262 0.51 -34.98 -5.89
C LYS A 262 0.72 -34.17 -7.16
N THR A 263 1.94 -34.14 -7.69
CA THR A 263 2.30 -33.38 -8.86
C THR A 263 3.43 -34.07 -9.61
N LYS A 264 3.55 -33.84 -10.90
CA LYS A 264 4.71 -34.27 -11.69
C LYS A 264 5.94 -33.38 -11.43
N ASN A 265 5.76 -32.23 -10.75
CA ASN A 265 6.86 -31.36 -10.37
C ASN A 265 7.64 -31.93 -9.19
N ASN A 266 8.90 -32.27 -9.44
CA ASN A 266 9.81 -32.84 -8.44
C ASN A 266 10.65 -31.76 -7.72
N ASN A 267 10.48 -30.47 -8.05
CA ASN A 267 11.17 -29.37 -7.41
C ASN A 267 10.40 -28.94 -6.15
N THR A 268 10.87 -29.37 -5.00
CA THR A 268 10.24 -29.13 -3.69
C THR A 268 10.04 -27.64 -3.40
N ASP A 269 11.00 -26.78 -3.74
CA ASP A 269 10.92 -25.33 -3.47
C ASP A 269 9.88 -24.65 -4.36
N GLU A 270 9.79 -25.08 -5.62
CA GLU A 270 8.78 -24.56 -6.56
C GLU A 270 7.37 -24.97 -6.14
N VAL A 271 7.17 -26.24 -5.75
CA VAL A 271 5.89 -26.74 -5.23
C VAL A 271 5.50 -26.01 -3.94
N MET A 272 6.44 -25.80 -3.02
CA MET A 272 6.21 -25.03 -1.79
C MET A 272 5.72 -23.62 -2.10
N ASN A 273 6.42 -22.92 -2.99
CA ASN A 273 6.06 -21.54 -3.40
C ASN A 273 4.69 -21.49 -4.08
N THR A 274 4.38 -22.45 -4.95
CA THR A 274 3.08 -22.56 -5.63
C THR A 274 1.95 -22.71 -4.64
N LEU A 275 2.06 -23.64 -3.68
CA LEU A 275 1.03 -23.88 -2.68
C LEU A 275 0.88 -22.73 -1.69
N PHE A 276 1.99 -22.12 -1.29
CA PHE A 276 1.92 -20.95 -0.41
C PHE A 276 1.32 -19.71 -1.10
N ASN A 277 1.62 -19.50 -2.38
CA ASN A 277 0.99 -18.43 -3.16
C ASN A 277 -0.52 -18.70 -3.35
N ALA A 278 -0.91 -19.94 -3.62
CA ALA A 278 -2.31 -20.35 -3.66
C ALA A 278 -3.03 -20.09 -2.32
N TYR A 279 -2.40 -20.41 -1.20
CA TYR A 279 -2.91 -20.07 0.13
C TYR A 279 -3.08 -18.54 0.31
N LYS A 280 -2.07 -17.73 -0.07
CA LYS A 280 -2.16 -16.26 0.04
C LYS A 280 -3.31 -15.71 -0.80
N GLU A 281 -3.48 -16.20 -2.03
CA GLU A 281 -4.57 -15.80 -2.91
C GLU A 281 -5.94 -16.09 -2.29
N VAL A 282 -6.12 -17.29 -1.73
CA VAL A 282 -7.36 -17.66 -1.02
C VAL A 282 -7.58 -16.79 0.21
N ALA A 283 -6.55 -16.62 1.02
CA ALA A 283 -6.64 -15.87 2.27
C ALA A 283 -6.96 -14.38 2.06
N SER A 284 -6.45 -13.77 0.98
CA SER A 284 -6.71 -12.37 0.66
C SER A 284 -8.15 -12.07 0.23
N LYS A 285 -8.93 -13.09 -0.19
CA LYS A 285 -10.34 -12.92 -0.57
C LYS A 285 -11.25 -12.52 0.59
N ASN A 286 -10.84 -12.77 1.83
CA ASN A 286 -11.57 -12.38 3.03
C ASN A 286 -10.62 -11.57 3.94
N GLU A 287 -10.58 -10.26 3.75
CA GLU A 287 -9.70 -9.37 4.51
C GLU A 287 -9.97 -9.45 6.02
N TYR A 288 -11.23 -9.54 6.47
CA TYR A 288 -11.54 -9.68 7.88
C TYR A 288 -10.82 -10.87 8.51
N THR A 289 -11.02 -12.08 7.95
CA THR A 289 -10.36 -13.30 8.45
C THR A 289 -8.86 -13.23 8.25
N ASN A 290 -8.39 -12.62 7.15
CA ASN A 290 -6.97 -12.45 6.85
C ASN A 290 -6.25 -11.62 7.92
N TYR A 291 -6.84 -10.51 8.33
CA TYR A 291 -6.25 -9.62 9.34
C TYR A 291 -6.59 -10.00 10.78
N ASN A 292 -7.50 -10.96 10.97
CA ASN A 292 -7.80 -11.56 12.28
C ASN A 292 -6.85 -12.72 12.66
N ARG A 293 -5.70 -12.85 11.98
CA ARG A 293 -4.65 -13.83 12.30
C ARG A 293 -3.49 -13.17 13.00
N SER A 294 -2.94 -13.84 14.00
CA SER A 294 -1.72 -13.40 14.69
C SER A 294 -0.46 -14.09 14.17
N ASN A 295 -0.57 -15.32 13.67
CA ASN A 295 0.56 -16.07 13.14
C ASN A 295 0.13 -17.06 12.06
N VAL A 296 1.01 -17.28 11.08
CA VAL A 296 0.87 -18.31 10.05
C VAL A 296 2.23 -18.97 9.86
N SER A 297 2.27 -20.28 9.99
CA SER A 297 3.46 -21.08 9.65
C SER A 297 3.08 -22.20 8.69
N TYR A 298 3.98 -22.56 7.81
CA TYR A 298 3.73 -23.56 6.78
C TYR A 298 4.97 -24.41 6.51
N GLY A 299 4.76 -25.59 5.95
CA GLY A 299 5.83 -26.50 5.57
C GLY A 299 5.36 -27.51 4.54
N LEU A 300 6.31 -28.08 3.81
CA LEU A 300 6.10 -29.15 2.86
C LEU A 300 6.95 -30.36 3.29
N SER A 301 6.37 -31.54 3.29
CA SER A 301 7.03 -32.79 3.58
C SER A 301 6.64 -33.84 2.54
N GLY A 302 7.42 -34.94 2.43
CA GLY A 302 7.17 -36.00 1.48
C GLY A 302 8.36 -36.28 0.58
N SER A 303 8.11 -36.98 -0.52
CA SER A 303 9.09 -37.28 -1.58
C SER A 303 8.72 -36.53 -2.86
N PRO A 304 9.68 -36.35 -3.79
CA PRO A 304 9.38 -35.73 -5.08
C PRO A 304 8.12 -36.29 -5.75
N GLY A 305 7.20 -35.42 -6.15
CA GLY A 305 5.91 -35.78 -6.73
C GLY A 305 4.79 -36.15 -5.76
N ASN A 306 5.09 -36.46 -4.49
CA ASN A 306 4.13 -36.84 -3.45
C ASN A 306 4.39 -36.02 -2.19
N TYR A 307 3.71 -34.89 -2.08
CA TYR A 307 3.93 -33.93 -1.01
C TYR A 307 2.75 -33.86 -0.05
N THR A 308 3.02 -33.40 1.15
CA THR A 308 2.02 -33.01 2.14
C THR A 308 2.31 -31.59 2.57
N PHE A 309 1.43 -30.67 2.25
CA PHE A 309 1.48 -29.29 2.69
C PHE A 309 0.81 -29.17 4.06
N LYS A 310 1.53 -28.60 5.03
CA LYS A 310 1.01 -28.33 6.36
C LYS A 310 1.02 -26.85 6.61
N LEU A 311 -0.14 -26.31 7.01
CA LEU A 311 -0.35 -24.91 7.36
C LEU A 311 -0.87 -24.85 8.80
N LYS A 312 -0.28 -23.99 9.62
CA LYS A 312 -0.75 -23.70 10.97
C LYS A 312 -1.09 -22.23 11.07
N ILE A 313 -2.34 -21.92 11.45
CA ILE A 313 -2.88 -20.58 11.59
C ILE A 313 -3.26 -20.35 13.05
N THR A 314 -2.86 -19.22 13.60
CA THR A 314 -3.34 -18.76 14.91
C THR A 314 -4.28 -17.57 14.67
N TYR A 315 -5.56 -17.76 14.96
CA TYR A 315 -6.56 -16.70 14.89
C TYR A 315 -6.59 -15.91 16.20
N ARG A 316 -6.93 -14.62 16.12
CA ARG A 316 -7.14 -13.75 17.29
C ARG A 316 -8.55 -13.89 17.85
N GLU A 317 -9.54 -14.13 16.97
CA GLU A 317 -10.91 -14.47 17.33
C GLU A 317 -11.18 -15.95 17.09
N THR A 318 -12.03 -16.55 17.90
CA THR A 318 -12.63 -17.85 17.57
C THR A 318 -13.70 -17.68 16.49
N LYS A 319 -14.15 -18.78 15.94
CA LYS A 319 -15.26 -18.79 14.97
C LYS A 319 -16.52 -18.15 15.59
N GLU A 320 -16.86 -18.53 16.80
CA GLU A 320 -18.02 -18.04 17.53
C GLU A 320 -17.93 -16.52 17.82
N GLN A 321 -16.74 -16.02 18.13
CA GLN A 321 -16.50 -14.59 18.29
C GLN A 321 -16.70 -13.83 17.00
N THR A 322 -16.17 -14.35 15.89
CA THR A 322 -16.39 -13.74 14.56
C THR A 322 -17.88 -13.77 14.16
N GLU A 323 -18.58 -14.89 14.36
CA GLU A 323 -20.02 -14.97 14.11
C GLU A 323 -20.82 -13.97 14.98
N TYR A 324 -20.40 -13.78 16.23
CA TYR A 324 -20.96 -12.74 17.10
C TYR A 324 -20.75 -11.33 16.50
N VAL A 325 -19.54 -11.02 16.05
CA VAL A 325 -19.25 -9.72 15.39
C VAL A 325 -20.14 -9.52 14.17
N MET A 326 -20.26 -10.53 13.29
CA MET A 326 -21.11 -10.45 12.09
C MET A 326 -22.59 -10.18 12.45
N LYS A 327 -23.10 -10.90 13.45
CA LYS A 327 -24.46 -10.71 13.96
C LYS A 327 -24.69 -9.32 14.53
N GLN A 328 -23.74 -8.83 15.34
CA GLN A 328 -23.84 -7.50 15.94
C GLN A 328 -23.71 -6.40 14.89
N ALA A 329 -22.80 -6.55 13.93
CA ALA A 329 -22.64 -5.58 12.83
C ALA A 329 -23.96 -5.40 12.06
N LYS A 330 -24.65 -6.50 11.75
CA LYS A 330 -25.98 -6.45 11.11
C LYS A 330 -27.01 -5.69 11.97
N ALA A 331 -27.09 -5.97 13.26
CA ALA A 331 -28.00 -5.30 14.18
C ALA A 331 -27.68 -3.80 14.30
N ILE A 332 -26.40 -3.46 14.44
CA ILE A 332 -25.91 -2.08 14.54
C ILE A 332 -26.26 -1.31 13.27
N VAL A 333 -25.87 -1.82 12.10
CA VAL A 333 -26.13 -1.16 10.81
C VAL A 333 -27.64 -0.95 10.61
N SER A 334 -28.47 -1.96 10.92
CA SER A 334 -29.92 -1.82 10.85
C SER A 334 -30.49 -0.74 11.78
N SER A 335 -29.79 -0.41 12.88
CA SER A 335 -30.23 0.62 13.82
C SER A 335 -29.78 2.04 13.47
N ILE A 336 -28.61 2.18 12.81
CA ILE A 336 -28.02 3.50 12.51
C ILE A 336 -28.19 3.94 11.06
N VAL A 337 -28.32 3.01 10.11
CA VAL A 337 -28.51 3.31 8.69
C VAL A 337 -30.00 3.37 8.38
N GLN A 338 -30.48 4.56 8.07
CA GLN A 338 -31.89 4.79 7.75
C GLN A 338 -32.15 4.59 6.26
N ALA A 339 -33.41 4.25 5.92
CA ALA A 339 -33.84 4.15 4.53
C ALA A 339 -33.60 5.48 3.79
N GLY A 340 -33.03 5.39 2.60
CA GLY A 340 -32.73 6.54 1.76
C GLY A 340 -31.37 7.19 2.03
N MET A 341 -30.59 6.77 3.02
CA MET A 341 -29.18 7.22 3.19
C MET A 341 -28.33 6.77 2.01
N ASP A 342 -27.56 7.69 1.45
CA ASP A 342 -26.52 7.38 0.48
C ASP A 342 -25.19 6.99 1.15
N ASP A 343 -24.17 6.68 0.36
CA ASP A 343 -22.89 6.19 0.88
C ASP A 343 -22.17 7.24 1.74
N HIS A 344 -22.31 8.53 1.45
CA HIS A 344 -21.75 9.62 2.27
C HIS A 344 -22.34 9.63 3.69
N GLU A 345 -23.67 9.50 3.78
CA GLU A 345 -24.38 9.47 5.05
C GLU A 345 -24.09 8.17 5.82
N LYS A 346 -24.06 7.01 5.12
CA LYS A 346 -23.75 5.72 5.75
C LYS A 346 -22.35 5.69 6.34
N VAL A 347 -21.34 6.11 5.59
CA VAL A 347 -19.94 6.16 6.08
C VAL A 347 -19.85 7.05 7.31
N LYS A 348 -20.52 8.22 7.31
CA LYS A 348 -20.52 9.12 8.46
C LYS A 348 -21.16 8.51 9.71
N VAL A 349 -22.33 7.92 9.59
CA VAL A 349 -23.01 7.36 10.79
C VAL A 349 -22.27 6.15 11.35
N ILE A 350 -21.59 5.37 10.50
CA ILE A 350 -20.74 4.25 10.92
C ILE A 350 -19.49 4.77 11.64
N HIS A 351 -18.79 5.75 11.08
CA HIS A 351 -17.66 6.42 11.73
C HIS A 351 -18.06 6.93 13.12
N ASP A 352 -19.14 7.70 13.21
CA ASP A 352 -19.63 8.29 14.43
C ASP A 352 -20.04 7.23 15.47
N TYR A 353 -20.58 6.09 15.01
CA TYR A 353 -20.90 4.97 15.87
C TYR A 353 -19.65 4.39 16.51
N VAL A 354 -18.61 4.11 15.72
CA VAL A 354 -17.36 3.52 16.24
C VAL A 354 -16.73 4.43 17.29
N LEU A 355 -16.59 5.73 17.01
CA LEU A 355 -15.99 6.68 17.96
C LEU A 355 -16.81 6.89 19.24
N LYS A 356 -18.12 6.69 19.19
CA LYS A 356 -18.99 6.82 20.38
C LYS A 356 -19.03 5.57 21.26
N HIS A 357 -18.60 4.42 20.72
CA HIS A 357 -18.77 3.13 21.39
C HIS A 357 -17.48 2.40 21.70
N VAL A 358 -16.37 2.78 21.10
CA VAL A 358 -15.05 2.19 21.33
C VAL A 358 -14.11 3.24 21.87
N SER A 359 -13.28 2.89 22.84
CA SER A 359 -12.18 3.72 23.36
C SER A 359 -10.83 3.08 23.05
N TYR A 360 -9.77 3.90 22.91
CA TYR A 360 -8.45 3.37 22.57
C TYR A 360 -7.83 2.59 23.74
N ASP A 361 -7.44 1.34 23.48
CA ASP A 361 -6.75 0.48 24.45
C ASP A 361 -5.28 0.86 24.62
N THR A 362 -4.97 1.61 25.65
CA THR A 362 -3.60 2.02 25.99
C THR A 362 -2.76 0.88 26.59
N SER A 363 -3.37 -0.26 26.93
CA SER A 363 -2.66 -1.47 27.39
C SER A 363 -2.13 -2.31 26.24
N TYR A 364 -2.56 -2.04 25.00
CA TYR A 364 -2.18 -2.76 23.80
C TYR A 364 -2.51 -4.27 23.86
N GLN A 365 -3.66 -4.65 24.38
CA GLN A 365 -4.09 -6.04 24.50
C GLN A 365 -5.28 -6.38 23.58
N ALA A 366 -6.15 -5.44 23.27
CA ALA A 366 -7.40 -5.64 22.51
C ALA A 366 -7.19 -5.37 21.02
N TYR A 367 -7.07 -6.43 20.21
CA TYR A 367 -6.75 -6.33 18.79
C TYR A 367 -7.91 -6.65 17.84
N THR A 368 -9.06 -7.09 18.37
CA THR A 368 -10.14 -7.68 17.58
C THR A 368 -11.38 -6.81 17.54
N ALA A 369 -12.22 -6.99 16.53
CA ALA A 369 -13.53 -6.36 16.48
C ALA A 369 -14.47 -6.89 17.56
N TYR A 370 -14.27 -8.15 18.00
CA TYR A 370 -15.01 -8.71 19.12
C TYR A 370 -14.73 -7.95 20.42
N GLU A 371 -13.46 -7.68 20.72
CA GLU A 371 -13.08 -6.89 21.90
C GLU A 371 -13.59 -5.45 21.79
N ALA A 372 -13.51 -4.83 20.60
CA ALA A 372 -14.07 -3.51 20.35
C ALA A 372 -15.59 -3.43 20.65
N LEU A 373 -16.34 -4.49 20.34
CA LEU A 373 -17.78 -4.57 20.61
C LEU A 373 -18.11 -4.91 22.07
N VAL A 374 -17.43 -5.89 22.65
CA VAL A 374 -17.76 -6.44 23.98
C VAL A 374 -17.15 -5.62 25.08
N ASN A 375 -15.86 -5.30 24.96
CA ASN A 375 -15.10 -4.54 25.96
C ASN A 375 -15.19 -3.03 25.72
N ARG A 376 -15.73 -2.61 24.56
CA ARG A 376 -15.74 -1.22 24.10
C ARG A 376 -14.35 -0.57 24.11
N SER A 377 -13.33 -1.37 23.85
CA SER A 377 -11.94 -0.92 23.85
C SER A 377 -11.13 -1.74 22.87
N ALA A 378 -10.29 -1.09 22.06
CA ALA A 378 -9.41 -1.76 21.10
C ALA A 378 -8.21 -0.88 20.73
N VAL A 379 -7.16 -1.50 20.18
CA VAL A 379 -6.12 -0.81 19.42
C VAL A 379 -6.56 -0.59 17.97
N CYS A 380 -5.75 0.08 17.16
CA CYS A 380 -6.05 0.42 15.76
C CYS A 380 -6.58 -0.77 14.94
N GLN A 381 -6.05 -1.97 15.12
CA GLN A 381 -6.50 -3.15 14.41
C GLN A 381 -7.96 -3.50 14.72
N GLY A 382 -8.37 -3.45 15.99
CA GLY A 382 -9.76 -3.72 16.39
C GLY A 382 -10.73 -2.65 15.88
N TYR A 383 -10.33 -1.36 15.93
CA TYR A 383 -11.08 -0.25 15.31
C TYR A 383 -11.29 -0.49 13.82
N ALA A 384 -10.20 -0.77 13.09
CA ALA A 384 -10.25 -0.94 11.64
C ALA A 384 -11.06 -2.20 11.23
N LEU A 385 -10.97 -3.32 11.98
CA LEU A 385 -11.75 -4.52 11.72
C LEU A 385 -13.24 -4.31 11.99
N LEU A 386 -13.60 -3.62 13.09
CA LEU A 386 -14.99 -3.29 13.37
C LEU A 386 -15.55 -2.34 12.31
N THR A 387 -14.82 -1.28 11.96
CA THR A 387 -15.20 -0.34 10.90
C THR A 387 -15.37 -1.06 9.56
N TYR A 388 -14.42 -1.93 9.20
CA TYR A 388 -14.48 -2.76 7.99
C TYR A 388 -15.78 -3.56 7.92
N GLN A 389 -16.14 -4.24 9.01
CA GLN A 389 -17.32 -5.10 9.03
C GLN A 389 -18.62 -4.31 8.99
N LEU A 390 -18.70 -3.17 9.69
CA LEU A 390 -19.88 -2.30 9.66
C LEU A 390 -20.09 -1.70 8.26
N LEU A 391 -19.03 -1.23 7.62
CA LEU A 391 -19.09 -0.71 6.25
C LEU A 391 -19.53 -1.78 5.25
N LYS A 392 -18.96 -2.97 5.34
CA LYS A 392 -19.33 -4.11 4.50
C LYS A 392 -20.81 -4.49 4.65
N GLU A 393 -21.32 -4.54 5.88
CA GLU A 393 -22.74 -4.82 6.16
C GLU A 393 -23.67 -3.72 5.62
N ALA A 394 -23.20 -2.45 5.61
CA ALA A 394 -23.93 -1.32 5.03
C ALA A 394 -23.86 -1.29 3.47
N GLY A 395 -23.16 -2.24 2.84
CA GLY A 395 -22.97 -2.30 1.40
C GLY A 395 -21.91 -1.34 0.86
N ILE A 396 -21.00 -0.85 1.71
CA ILE A 396 -19.89 0.02 1.33
C ILE A 396 -18.65 -0.83 1.02
N GLU A 397 -18.15 -0.74 -0.22
CA GLU A 397 -16.89 -1.37 -0.61
C GLU A 397 -15.75 -0.70 0.15
N ASN A 398 -14.94 -1.51 0.84
CA ASN A 398 -13.84 -0.98 1.64
C ASN A 398 -12.71 -1.99 1.79
N HIS A 399 -11.50 -1.50 2.10
CA HIS A 399 -10.31 -2.29 2.38
C HIS A 399 -9.77 -2.00 3.78
N PHE A 400 -9.16 -3.03 4.37
CA PHE A 400 -8.35 -2.91 5.58
C PHE A 400 -6.92 -2.56 5.16
N VAL A 401 -6.44 -1.39 5.57
CA VAL A 401 -5.12 -0.88 5.22
C VAL A 401 -4.13 -1.12 6.36
N VAL A 402 -2.94 -1.59 6.01
CA VAL A 402 -1.81 -1.77 6.94
C VAL A 402 -0.66 -0.85 6.54
N GLY A 403 -0.09 -0.19 7.53
CA GLY A 403 1.02 0.72 7.31
C GLY A 403 1.58 1.27 8.60
N THR A 404 1.97 2.53 8.60
CA THR A 404 2.39 3.26 9.80
C THR A 404 1.57 4.54 9.97
N GLY A 405 1.35 4.92 11.23
CA GLY A 405 0.78 6.21 11.62
C GLY A 405 1.71 6.89 12.64
N ASN A 406 2.16 8.13 12.35
CA ASN A 406 3.19 8.80 13.14
C ASN A 406 4.45 7.94 13.36
N GLY A 407 4.86 7.17 12.32
CA GLY A 407 6.04 6.29 12.34
C GLY A 407 5.89 5.01 13.18
N LYS A 408 4.68 4.66 13.64
CA LYS A 408 4.39 3.42 14.38
C LYS A 408 3.49 2.51 13.55
N PRO A 409 3.59 1.17 13.68
CA PRO A 409 2.68 0.24 13.03
C PRO A 409 1.22 0.63 13.27
N HIS A 410 0.43 0.69 12.20
CA HIS A 410 -0.94 1.18 12.24
C HIS A 410 -1.83 0.49 11.23
N ALA A 411 -3.15 0.49 11.50
CA ALA A 411 -4.16 -0.03 10.60
C ALA A 411 -5.38 0.90 10.57
N TRP A 412 -5.96 1.06 9.38
CA TRP A 412 -7.14 1.89 9.14
C TRP A 412 -7.94 1.36 7.94
N ASN A 413 -8.90 2.11 7.42
CA ASN A 413 -9.73 1.70 6.30
C ASN A 413 -9.54 2.61 5.08
N LEU A 414 -9.77 2.03 3.90
CA LEU A 414 -9.98 2.73 2.65
C LEU A 414 -11.42 2.45 2.21
N VAL A 415 -12.22 3.48 1.97
CA VAL A 415 -13.66 3.37 1.68
C VAL A 415 -14.00 3.92 0.31
N LYS A 416 -14.93 3.29 -0.39
CA LYS A 416 -15.39 3.71 -1.71
C LYS A 416 -16.75 4.40 -1.63
N ILE A 417 -16.78 5.66 -2.04
CA ILE A 417 -17.98 6.49 -2.08
C ILE A 417 -18.11 7.07 -3.49
N ASP A 418 -19.23 6.89 -4.16
CA ASP A 418 -19.45 7.36 -5.55
C ASP A 418 -18.31 6.96 -6.51
N ASN A 419 -17.86 5.72 -6.45
CA ASN A 419 -16.72 5.20 -7.24
C ASN A 419 -15.37 5.91 -6.99
N LYS A 420 -15.21 6.64 -5.89
CA LYS A 420 -13.98 7.29 -5.47
C LYS A 420 -13.53 6.72 -4.14
N TRP A 421 -12.23 6.56 -3.98
CA TRP A 421 -11.65 6.05 -2.75
C TRP A 421 -11.25 7.16 -1.80
N TYR A 422 -11.36 6.90 -0.50
CA TYR A 422 -10.98 7.80 0.59
C TYR A 422 -10.45 7.01 1.78
N HIS A 423 -9.44 7.53 2.46
CA HIS A 423 -8.98 6.99 3.73
C HIS A 423 -9.89 7.38 4.87
N LEU A 424 -10.20 6.42 5.73
CA LEU A 424 -11.02 6.59 6.92
C LEU A 424 -10.28 5.98 8.11
N ASP A 425 -9.79 6.81 9.03
CA ASP A 425 -9.08 6.33 10.21
C ASP A 425 -9.85 6.69 11.48
N THR A 426 -10.68 5.76 11.92
CA THR A 426 -11.48 5.90 13.13
C THR A 426 -10.64 5.91 14.41
N THR A 427 -9.42 5.35 14.39
CA THR A 427 -8.52 5.37 15.53
C THR A 427 -7.93 6.74 15.77
N PHE A 428 -7.41 7.38 14.70
CA PHE A 428 -6.82 8.72 14.81
C PHE A 428 -7.87 9.82 14.98
N ASP A 429 -9.13 9.52 14.68
CA ASP A 429 -10.25 10.42 14.98
C ASP A 429 -10.79 10.25 16.41
N ASP A 430 -10.36 9.22 17.15
CA ASP A 430 -10.73 9.04 18.54
C ASP A 430 -9.76 9.77 19.50
N PRO A 431 -10.22 10.73 20.30
CA PRO A 431 -9.35 11.53 21.15
C PRO A 431 -8.81 10.75 22.35
N ILE A 432 -7.51 10.82 22.60
CA ILE A 432 -6.85 10.29 23.79
C ILE A 432 -6.51 11.46 24.74
N PRO A 433 -6.94 11.46 26.02
CA PRO A 433 -7.85 10.49 26.64
C PRO A 433 -9.25 10.55 26.03
N ASP A 434 -9.92 9.41 26.03
CA ASP A 434 -11.30 9.31 25.55
C ASP A 434 -12.21 10.32 26.27
N LYS A 435 -13.12 10.91 25.50
CA LYS A 435 -14.15 11.83 25.99
C LYS A 435 -15.49 11.37 25.46
N GLN A 436 -16.27 10.73 26.31
CA GLN A 436 -17.55 10.17 25.96
C GLN A 436 -18.40 11.11 25.09
N GLY A 437 -18.83 10.61 23.94
CA GLY A 437 -19.65 11.32 22.96
C GLY A 437 -18.91 12.33 22.08
N ARG A 438 -17.60 12.50 22.24
CA ARG A 438 -16.79 13.35 21.37
C ARG A 438 -16.43 12.60 20.11
N VAL A 439 -16.74 13.19 18.96
CA VAL A 439 -16.37 12.71 17.62
C VAL A 439 -15.51 13.77 16.94
N THR A 440 -14.38 13.36 16.38
CA THR A 440 -13.55 14.23 15.52
C THR A 440 -13.49 13.69 14.11
N TYR A 441 -13.05 14.50 13.14
CA TYR A 441 -13.08 14.16 11.71
C TYR A 441 -11.79 14.56 11.00
N SER A 442 -10.68 14.53 11.73
CA SER A 442 -9.38 14.94 11.20
C SER A 442 -8.83 13.94 10.16
N TYR A 443 -9.31 12.70 10.24
CA TYR A 443 -8.92 11.58 9.38
C TYR A 443 -10.13 10.94 8.67
N PHE A 444 -11.19 11.71 8.52
CA PHE A 444 -12.43 11.30 7.86
C PHE A 444 -12.38 11.58 6.36
N ASN A 445 -12.43 10.54 5.53
CA ASN A 445 -12.49 10.60 4.07
C ASN A 445 -11.37 11.44 3.42
N LEU A 446 -10.12 11.15 3.79
CA LEU A 446 -8.95 11.84 3.27
C LEU A 446 -8.46 11.26 1.93
N SER A 447 -7.83 12.11 1.11
CA SER A 447 -7.07 11.66 -0.05
C SER A 447 -5.71 11.08 0.38
N ASP A 448 -5.04 10.34 -0.55
CA ASP A 448 -3.66 9.86 -0.38
C ASP A 448 -2.69 10.97 0.03
N GLU A 449 -2.81 12.15 -0.59
CA GLU A 449 -1.98 13.31 -0.27
C GLU A 449 -2.22 13.82 1.16
N GLN A 450 -3.50 13.88 1.56
CA GLN A 450 -3.87 14.41 2.87
C GLN A 450 -3.43 13.50 4.01
N ILE A 451 -3.59 12.17 3.88
CA ILE A 451 -3.24 11.25 4.94
C ILE A 451 -1.73 10.98 5.01
N ALA A 452 -1.01 11.07 3.89
CA ALA A 452 0.43 10.82 3.81
C ALA A 452 1.29 11.78 4.65
N ARG A 453 0.72 12.86 5.19
CA ARG A 453 1.42 13.77 6.13
C ARG A 453 1.98 13.06 7.37
N ASN A 454 1.37 11.96 7.77
CA ASN A 454 1.78 11.18 8.94
C ASN A 454 1.43 9.68 8.85
N HIS A 455 0.92 9.21 7.70
CA HIS A 455 0.68 7.81 7.42
C HIS A 455 1.51 7.36 6.22
N GLU A 456 2.02 6.13 6.31
CA GLU A 456 2.74 5.49 5.22
C GLU A 456 2.19 4.08 5.02
N TRP A 457 1.99 3.68 3.77
CA TRP A 457 1.51 2.35 3.39
C TRP A 457 2.05 1.96 2.01
N ASN A 458 2.00 0.69 1.67
CA ASN A 458 2.33 0.26 0.31
C ASN A 458 1.18 0.62 -0.64
N ARG A 459 1.32 1.73 -1.35
CA ARG A 459 0.30 2.26 -2.26
C ARG A 459 -0.05 1.31 -3.40
N GLY A 460 0.85 0.40 -3.78
CA GLY A 460 0.62 -0.59 -4.83
C GLY A 460 -0.40 -1.67 -4.46
N ASP A 461 -0.66 -1.87 -3.16
CA ASP A 461 -1.57 -2.89 -2.67
C ASP A 461 -3.03 -2.41 -2.59
N TYR A 462 -3.28 -1.10 -2.79
CA TYR A 462 -4.59 -0.49 -2.59
C TYR A 462 -5.00 0.44 -3.73
N PRO A 463 -6.31 0.61 -3.97
CA PRO A 463 -6.81 1.65 -4.88
C PRO A 463 -6.39 3.05 -4.43
N GLN A 464 -6.13 3.94 -5.39
CA GLN A 464 -5.69 5.31 -5.11
C GLN A 464 -6.85 6.21 -4.69
N ALA A 465 -6.67 6.96 -3.60
CA ALA A 465 -7.59 7.98 -3.10
C ALA A 465 -7.15 9.38 -3.58
N THR A 466 -7.42 9.71 -4.84
CA THR A 466 -6.93 10.93 -5.49
C THR A 466 -7.84 12.15 -5.33
N THR A 467 -9.03 11.98 -4.76
CA THR A 467 -10.06 13.02 -4.71
C THR A 467 -10.14 13.66 -3.33
N ASN A 468 -10.17 14.99 -3.29
CA ASN A 468 -10.45 15.75 -2.07
C ASN A 468 -11.95 15.67 -1.71
N TYR A 469 -12.28 15.25 -0.49
CA TYR A 469 -13.66 15.03 -0.05
C TYR A 469 -14.49 16.32 0.05
N TYR A 470 -13.86 17.44 0.46
CA TYR A 470 -14.51 18.76 0.45
C TYR A 470 -14.99 19.12 -0.95
N SER A 471 -14.15 18.95 -1.96
CA SER A 471 -14.52 19.24 -3.36
C SER A 471 -15.65 18.31 -3.84
N THR A 472 -15.68 17.07 -3.41
CA THR A 472 -16.77 16.14 -3.75
C THR A 472 -18.10 16.64 -3.18
N LEU A 473 -18.15 17.00 -1.90
CA LEU A 473 -19.38 17.49 -1.27
C LEU A 473 -19.84 18.84 -1.84
N THR A 474 -18.92 19.78 -2.06
CA THR A 474 -19.28 21.10 -2.63
C THR A 474 -19.81 20.99 -4.05
N ASN A 475 -19.27 20.09 -4.87
CA ASN A 475 -19.81 19.83 -6.21
C ASN A 475 -21.22 19.23 -6.15
N LYS A 476 -21.49 18.31 -5.21
CA LYS A 476 -22.83 17.74 -4.99
C LYS A 476 -23.83 18.79 -4.50
N ILE A 477 -23.42 19.67 -3.60
CA ILE A 477 -24.24 20.79 -3.11
C ILE A 477 -24.57 21.74 -4.26
N ALA A 478 -23.59 22.08 -5.10
CA ALA A 478 -23.77 22.94 -6.26
C ALA A 478 -24.71 22.32 -7.32
N ALA A 479 -24.65 20.99 -7.50
CA ALA A 479 -25.56 20.27 -8.40
C ALA A 479 -27.01 20.25 -7.90
N GLY A 480 -27.26 20.54 -6.62
CA GLY A 480 -28.61 20.58 -6.04
C GLY A 480 -29.17 19.18 -5.73
N GLY A 481 -30.50 19.11 -5.71
CA GLY A 481 -31.22 17.85 -5.48
C GLY A 481 -31.62 17.62 -4.01
N THR A 482 -32.33 16.52 -3.78
CA THR A 482 -32.94 16.18 -2.47
C THR A 482 -31.92 15.93 -1.36
N LYS A 483 -30.71 15.54 -1.71
CA LYS A 483 -29.60 15.26 -0.78
C LYS A 483 -28.74 16.47 -0.39
N LYS A 484 -28.96 17.62 -1.02
CA LYS A 484 -28.20 18.85 -0.71
C LYS A 484 -28.17 19.17 0.78
N PRO A 485 -29.27 19.14 1.56
CA PRO A 485 -29.20 19.43 2.99
C PRO A 485 -28.34 18.46 3.79
N ALA A 486 -28.32 17.16 3.39
CA ALA A 486 -27.50 16.15 4.03
C ALA A 486 -25.99 16.43 3.80
N TYR A 487 -25.60 16.81 2.59
CA TYR A 487 -24.20 17.15 2.28
C TYR A 487 -23.76 18.44 2.98
N GLU A 488 -24.63 19.45 3.07
CA GLU A 488 -24.37 20.67 3.86
C GLU A 488 -24.20 20.35 5.35
N GLN A 489 -25.00 19.41 5.87
CA GLN A 489 -24.87 18.96 7.25
C GLN A 489 -23.56 18.19 7.46
N ILE A 490 -23.17 17.30 6.55
CA ILE A 490 -21.87 16.60 6.61
C ILE A 490 -20.72 17.60 6.62
N LEU A 491 -20.71 18.60 5.72
CA LEU A 491 -19.69 19.65 5.72
C LEU A 491 -19.57 20.35 7.06
N LYS A 492 -20.72 20.68 7.68
CA LYS A 492 -20.78 21.37 8.97
C LYS A 492 -20.28 20.49 10.11
N ASP A 493 -20.74 19.25 10.19
CA ASP A 493 -20.36 18.32 11.26
C ASP A 493 -18.85 18.00 11.21
N THR A 494 -18.33 17.78 9.99
CA THR A 494 -16.90 17.50 9.76
C THR A 494 -16.02 18.74 9.81
N LYS A 495 -16.62 19.92 9.99
CA LYS A 495 -15.96 21.24 9.95
C LYS A 495 -15.29 21.57 8.60
N LEU A 496 -15.54 20.80 7.55
CA LEU A 496 -15.00 21.05 6.21
C LEU A 496 -15.58 22.34 5.58
N ASN A 497 -16.73 22.84 6.06
CA ASN A 497 -17.28 24.12 5.64
C ASN A 497 -16.28 25.27 5.79
N TYR A 498 -15.36 25.21 6.75
CA TYR A 498 -14.33 26.24 6.95
C TYR A 498 -13.28 26.32 5.84
N LEU A 499 -13.23 25.33 4.93
CA LEU A 499 -12.42 25.41 3.71
C LEU A 499 -13.02 26.36 2.64
N GLY A 500 -14.23 26.86 2.83
CA GLY A 500 -14.82 27.90 1.98
C GLY A 500 -14.07 29.23 2.08
N ASN A 501 -13.95 29.94 0.96
CA ASN A 501 -13.21 31.21 0.89
C ASN A 501 -13.73 32.27 1.88
N GLU A 502 -15.01 32.20 2.23
CA GLU A 502 -15.63 33.08 3.21
C GLU A 502 -15.03 32.92 4.62
N TYR A 503 -14.46 31.76 4.94
CA TYR A 503 -13.84 31.49 6.25
C TYR A 503 -12.33 31.70 6.25
N ILE A 504 -11.65 31.55 5.11
CA ILE A 504 -10.18 31.53 5.03
C ILE A 504 -9.60 32.95 5.12
N ALA A 505 -8.64 33.14 6.02
CA ALA A 505 -7.76 34.29 6.09
C ALA A 505 -6.29 33.85 5.98
N ASN A 506 -5.54 34.37 5.00
CA ASN A 506 -4.16 33.97 4.73
C ASN A 506 -3.13 34.89 5.40
N ASN A 507 -3.56 36.06 5.87
CA ASN A 507 -2.72 37.05 6.53
C ASN A 507 -3.54 37.88 7.54
N TYR A 508 -2.83 38.70 8.34
CA TYR A 508 -3.42 39.50 9.39
C TYR A 508 -4.52 40.47 8.89
N ASN A 509 -4.29 41.10 7.74
CA ASN A 509 -5.27 42.03 7.18
C ASN A 509 -6.57 41.35 6.76
N GLU A 510 -6.48 40.15 6.17
CA GLU A 510 -7.66 39.34 5.86
C GLU A 510 -8.40 38.90 7.11
N LEU A 511 -7.68 38.45 8.16
CA LEU A 511 -8.25 38.11 9.46
C LEU A 511 -9.04 39.28 10.02
N LYS A 512 -8.40 40.44 10.13
CA LYS A 512 -8.98 41.68 10.64
C LYS A 512 -10.24 42.12 9.84
N ASN A 513 -10.14 42.11 8.52
CA ASN A 513 -11.25 42.48 7.63
C ASN A 513 -12.44 41.53 7.80
N LYS A 514 -12.21 40.20 7.88
CA LYS A 514 -13.27 39.21 8.11
C LYS A 514 -13.93 39.38 9.49
N MET A 515 -13.16 39.69 10.51
CA MET A 515 -13.69 40.01 11.83
C MET A 515 -14.57 41.24 11.77
N GLN A 516 -14.09 42.36 11.17
CA GLN A 516 -14.80 43.60 11.08
C GLN A 516 -16.12 43.51 10.28
N GLN A 517 -16.09 42.80 9.17
CA GLN A 517 -17.29 42.55 8.33
C GLN A 517 -18.37 41.80 9.11
N ARG A 518 -17.99 40.83 9.93
CA ARG A 518 -18.94 40.00 10.68
C ARG A 518 -19.44 40.66 11.98
N TYR A 519 -18.73 41.64 12.51
CA TYR A 519 -19.14 42.39 13.72
C TYR A 519 -20.44 43.16 13.53
N SER A 520 -20.71 43.64 12.33
CA SER A 520 -21.92 44.42 12.01
C SER A 520 -23.22 43.62 12.22
N ALA A 521 -23.18 42.31 12.10
CA ALA A 521 -24.33 41.42 12.28
C ALA A 521 -24.62 41.03 13.76
N LYS A 522 -23.89 41.60 14.73
CA LYS A 522 -23.97 41.24 16.16
C LYS A 522 -23.94 39.69 16.40
N PRO A 523 -22.92 38.98 15.90
CA PRO A 523 -22.90 37.55 16.01
C PRO A 523 -22.55 37.09 17.43
N GLU A 524 -23.17 36.00 17.92
CA GLU A 524 -22.73 35.35 19.14
C GLU A 524 -21.35 34.68 18.99
N LYS A 525 -21.04 34.25 17.75
CA LYS A 525 -19.80 33.56 17.44
C LYS A 525 -19.30 33.88 16.03
N ILE A 526 -17.98 34.07 15.89
CA ILE A 526 -17.28 34.17 14.61
C ILE A 526 -16.23 33.06 14.54
N GLU A 527 -16.18 32.36 13.43
CA GLU A 527 -15.18 31.32 13.15
C GLU A 527 -14.43 31.66 11.85
N ILE A 528 -13.10 31.68 11.91
CA ILE A 528 -12.21 32.00 10.81
C ILE A 528 -11.09 30.97 10.76
N LEU A 529 -10.85 30.41 9.58
CA LEU A 529 -9.71 29.55 9.29
C LEU A 529 -8.52 30.43 8.92
N TYR A 530 -7.55 30.54 9.81
CA TYR A 530 -6.44 31.48 9.68
C TYR A 530 -5.11 30.76 9.46
N LYS A 531 -4.35 31.21 8.44
CA LYS A 531 -3.03 30.66 8.10
C LYS A 531 -1.98 31.11 9.09
N GLN A 532 -1.98 30.48 10.28
CA GLN A 532 -1.05 30.79 11.36
C GLN A 532 -1.04 29.63 12.38
N SER A 533 0.05 29.48 13.12
CA SER A 533 0.10 28.60 14.30
C SER A 533 -0.91 29.05 15.35
N MET A 534 -1.33 28.16 16.24
CA MET A 534 -2.27 28.52 17.31
C MET A 534 -1.83 29.74 18.13
N ASN A 535 -0.56 29.78 18.54
CA ASN A 535 -0.02 30.87 19.34
C ASN A 535 0.01 32.18 18.54
N GLY A 536 0.44 32.15 17.28
CA GLY A 536 0.41 33.31 16.40
C GLY A 536 -1.02 33.78 16.14
N ALA A 537 -1.95 32.86 15.89
CA ALA A 537 -3.37 33.17 15.69
C ALA A 537 -3.99 33.86 16.94
N MET A 538 -3.66 33.38 18.13
CA MET A 538 -4.12 33.98 19.38
C MET A 538 -3.57 35.41 19.58
N GLN A 539 -2.30 35.66 19.24
CA GLN A 539 -1.68 36.99 19.30
C GLN A 539 -2.33 37.94 18.30
N ASP A 540 -2.50 37.50 17.05
CA ASP A 540 -3.08 38.31 15.98
C ASP A 540 -4.56 38.62 16.25
N VAL A 541 -5.34 37.67 16.78
CA VAL A 541 -6.73 37.91 17.19
C VAL A 541 -6.81 38.93 18.31
N LYS A 542 -5.94 38.81 19.34
CA LYS A 542 -5.85 39.79 20.43
C LYS A 542 -5.56 41.20 19.90
N LYS A 543 -4.59 41.32 18.99
CA LYS A 543 -4.25 42.57 18.34
C LYS A 543 -5.42 43.13 17.55
N ALA A 544 -6.06 42.29 16.71
CA ALA A 544 -7.20 42.72 15.88
C ALA A 544 -8.38 43.17 16.74
N ILE A 545 -8.69 42.50 17.84
CA ILE A 545 -9.72 42.92 18.81
C ILE A 545 -9.43 44.33 19.38
N GLY A 546 -8.16 44.66 19.62
CA GLY A 546 -7.76 45.99 20.08
C GLY A 546 -7.88 47.11 19.02
N GLU A 547 -7.81 46.73 17.74
CA GLU A 547 -7.83 47.67 16.62
C GLU A 547 -9.25 47.87 15.99
N ILE A 548 -10.16 46.91 16.23
CA ILE A 548 -11.51 46.93 15.65
C ILE A 548 -12.51 47.33 16.72
N ARG A 549 -13.49 48.18 16.37
CA ARG A 549 -14.61 48.46 17.28
C ARG A 549 -15.43 47.20 17.52
N TYR A 550 -15.68 46.89 18.82
CA TYR A 550 -16.54 45.80 19.20
C TYR A 550 -17.95 45.90 18.60
N PRO A 551 -18.66 44.76 18.43
CA PRO A 551 -20.08 44.78 18.12
C PRO A 551 -20.82 45.57 19.20
N GLN A 552 -21.73 46.45 18.79
CA GLN A 552 -22.47 47.31 19.71
C GLN A 552 -23.29 46.48 20.71
N GLY A 553 -23.07 46.67 22.02
CA GLY A 553 -23.76 45.96 23.10
C GLY A 553 -23.05 44.70 23.58
N ALA A 554 -21.91 44.34 23.03
CA ALA A 554 -21.13 43.20 23.55
C ALA A 554 -20.47 43.56 24.90
N ASN A 555 -20.78 42.79 25.94
CA ASN A 555 -20.25 42.94 27.31
C ASN A 555 -18.94 42.17 27.54
N ARG A 556 -18.75 41.07 26.80
CA ARG A 556 -17.57 40.21 26.92
C ARG A 556 -17.19 39.60 25.58
N VAL A 557 -15.88 39.48 25.33
CA VAL A 557 -15.31 38.76 24.21
C VAL A 557 -14.34 37.72 24.73
N SER A 558 -14.48 36.48 24.26
CA SER A 558 -13.52 35.42 24.47
C SER A 558 -13.09 34.84 23.11
N TYR A 559 -11.86 34.32 23.04
CA TYR A 559 -11.36 33.72 21.81
C TYR A 559 -10.45 32.55 22.08
N LYS A 560 -10.44 31.59 21.17
CA LYS A 560 -9.54 30.44 21.15
C LYS A 560 -9.08 30.16 19.74
N ALA A 561 -7.96 29.48 19.62
CA ALA A 561 -7.48 28.87 18.36
C ALA A 561 -7.22 27.39 18.59
N GLU A 562 -7.57 26.59 17.63
CA GLU A 562 -7.31 25.15 17.62
C GLU A 562 -6.68 24.75 16.29
N PRO A 563 -5.82 23.71 16.24
CA PRO A 563 -5.23 23.25 14.99
C PRO A 563 -6.33 22.82 14.01
N TYR A 564 -6.15 23.09 12.73
CA TYR A 564 -7.10 22.67 11.71
C TYR A 564 -6.45 21.63 10.78
N ASN A 565 -6.69 20.37 11.06
CA ASN A 565 -6.00 19.26 10.43
C ASN A 565 -6.34 19.06 8.94
N ALA A 566 -7.51 19.53 8.48
CA ALA A 566 -7.88 19.40 7.06
C ALA A 566 -7.08 20.35 6.13
N LYS A 567 -6.33 21.32 6.70
CA LYS A 567 -5.48 22.24 5.93
C LYS A 567 -4.24 22.62 6.74
N GLU A 568 -3.08 22.13 6.34
CA GLU A 568 -1.82 22.33 7.03
C GLU A 568 -1.46 23.82 7.16
N GLY A 569 -0.86 24.18 8.30
CA GLY A 569 -0.45 25.55 8.60
C GLY A 569 -1.57 26.49 8.98
N TYR A 570 -2.81 25.98 9.14
CA TYR A 570 -3.95 26.77 9.53
C TYR A 570 -4.46 26.41 10.94
N SER A 571 -5.00 27.44 11.63
CA SER A 571 -5.73 27.27 12.89
C SER A 571 -7.17 27.77 12.73
N LEU A 572 -8.13 27.05 13.31
CA LEU A 572 -9.50 27.51 13.41
C LEU A 572 -9.61 28.44 14.61
N VAL A 573 -9.80 29.73 14.32
CA VAL A 573 -10.06 30.77 15.32
C VAL A 573 -11.55 30.84 15.59
N THR A 574 -11.93 30.77 16.86
CA THR A 574 -13.29 30.99 17.34
C THR A 574 -13.31 32.20 18.27
N ILE A 575 -14.14 33.19 17.94
CA ILE A 575 -14.36 34.38 18.78
C ILE A 575 -15.82 34.35 19.21
N THR A 576 -16.07 34.44 20.54
CA THR A 576 -17.42 34.38 21.11
C THR A 576 -17.72 35.68 21.82
N PHE A 577 -18.91 36.20 21.60
CA PHE A 577 -19.44 37.46 22.20
C PHE A 577 -20.56 37.14 23.17
N THR A 578 -20.60 37.85 24.27
CA THR A 578 -21.72 37.87 25.20
C THR A 578 -22.29 39.29 25.24
N TYR A 579 -23.59 39.40 25.01
CA TYR A 579 -24.34 40.68 24.97
C TYR A 579 -25.08 40.94 26.25
#